data_10129683b96f3470f3237f8440968a39
#
_entry.id   10129683b96f3470f3237f8440968a39
#
_cell.length_a   1.000
_cell.length_b   1.000
_cell.length_c   1.000
_cell.angle_alpha   90.00
_cell.angle_beta   90.00
_cell.angle_gamma   90.00
#
_symmetry.space_group_name_H-M   'P 1'
#
loop_
_entity.id
_entity.type
_entity.pdbx_description
1 polymer ?
#
loop_
_entity_poly.entity_id
_entity_poly.type
_entity_poly.pdbx_seq_one_letter_code
_entity_poly.pdbx_strand_id
1 'polypeptide(L)'
;DDELAGSPSAPSYQRFLRLWRREFVYELMRLGLEVTPYRTLEHIAGVHHLAVTAARALRKSGVAVDVALVSGAAAGHDLGKFGCRPGERVPYLHYFYTDQWFRRRRMTDIGHVAANHSVWDLEPDYLSVEALLLIYADFRVKQLHDAQGREITRISTLAEAFQVILDKLDDVDGEKQKRYTRVYARLEDFEQFMVSCGVDVTMSGGDTPPLPEKHTALMTDDEALRALTLRCVGHNMELMHRLTDQRSFARLLEEARGETDWRRLRAYLAVMESYSLYLHIPQKVQTLTFLYELLMHREGDIRRQAAALLGEIIAGFHAGYAK
;
A
#
# COMPACT_ATOMS: atom_id res chain seq x y z
N ASP A 1 -18.66 -11.01 -17.04
CA ASP A 1 -19.81 -10.81 -16.13
C ASP A 1 -20.24 -12.12 -15.46
N ASP A 2 -20.26 -13.25 -16.20
CA ASP A 2 -20.63 -14.56 -15.62
C ASP A 2 -19.64 -15.07 -14.56
N GLU A 3 -18.38 -14.72 -14.69
CA GLU A 3 -17.33 -15.08 -13.73
C GLU A 3 -17.52 -14.42 -12.36
N LEU A 4 -18.13 -13.24 -12.35
CA LEU A 4 -18.40 -12.48 -11.12
C LEU A 4 -19.76 -12.84 -10.52
N ALA A 5 -20.59 -13.57 -11.25
CA ALA A 5 -21.87 -14.03 -10.75
C ALA A 5 -21.69 -14.92 -9.52
N GLY A 6 -22.28 -14.53 -8.40
CA GLY A 6 -22.15 -15.23 -7.13
C GLY A 6 -20.99 -14.81 -6.23
N SER A 7 -20.11 -13.90 -6.67
CA SER A 7 -19.10 -13.31 -5.78
C SER A 7 -19.74 -12.36 -4.77
N PRO A 8 -19.52 -12.54 -3.44
CA PRO A 8 -20.05 -11.64 -2.42
C PRO A 8 -19.61 -10.18 -2.62
N SER A 9 -18.39 -9.95 -3.08
CA SER A 9 -17.83 -8.61 -3.33
C SER A 9 -18.17 -8.04 -4.72
N ALA A 10 -18.97 -8.73 -5.55
CA ALA A 10 -19.33 -8.24 -6.87
C ALA A 10 -19.90 -6.81 -6.89
N PRO A 11 -20.79 -6.39 -5.97
CA PRO A 11 -21.29 -5.02 -5.93
C PRO A 11 -20.18 -3.98 -5.66
N SER A 12 -19.27 -4.25 -4.74
CA SER A 12 -18.12 -3.40 -4.43
C SER A 12 -17.16 -3.33 -5.61
N TYR A 13 -16.88 -4.46 -6.26
CA TYR A 13 -16.04 -4.52 -7.44
C TYR A 13 -16.62 -3.75 -8.62
N GLN A 14 -17.93 -3.85 -8.88
CA GLN A 14 -18.62 -3.04 -9.88
C GLN A 14 -18.50 -1.54 -9.58
N ARG A 15 -18.62 -1.17 -8.31
CA ARG A 15 -18.40 0.22 -7.87
C ARG A 15 -16.95 0.64 -8.11
N PHE A 16 -15.99 -0.22 -7.76
CA PHE A 16 -14.56 0.01 -8.00
C PHE A 16 -14.28 0.29 -9.48
N LEU A 17 -14.76 -0.54 -10.41
CA LEU A 17 -14.57 -0.34 -11.84
C LEU A 17 -15.16 0.97 -12.36
N ARG A 18 -16.36 1.35 -11.87
CA ARG A 18 -16.96 2.64 -12.23
C ARG A 18 -16.13 3.83 -11.75
N LEU A 19 -15.65 3.76 -10.50
CA LEU A 19 -14.84 4.83 -9.90
C LEU A 19 -13.45 4.88 -10.52
N TRP A 20 -12.86 3.73 -10.81
CA TRP A 20 -11.59 3.62 -11.52
C TRP A 20 -11.58 4.44 -12.81
N ARG A 21 -12.64 4.29 -13.61
CA ARG A 21 -12.80 5.06 -14.85
C ARG A 21 -13.14 6.53 -14.59
N ARG A 22 -14.10 6.80 -13.71
CA ARG A 22 -14.59 8.16 -13.44
C ARG A 22 -13.54 9.05 -12.80
N GLU A 23 -12.64 8.50 -12.00
CA GLU A 23 -11.59 9.24 -11.30
C GLU A 23 -10.25 9.20 -12.03
N PHE A 24 -10.23 8.69 -13.24
CA PHE A 24 -9.01 8.60 -14.06
C PHE A 24 -7.84 7.93 -13.33
N VAL A 25 -8.10 6.85 -12.59
CA VAL A 25 -7.08 6.23 -11.73
C VAL A 25 -5.91 5.70 -12.55
N TYR A 26 -6.19 5.10 -13.71
CA TYR A 26 -5.14 4.61 -14.62
C TYR A 26 -4.25 5.75 -15.11
N GLU A 27 -4.85 6.85 -15.53
CA GLU A 27 -4.17 8.04 -16.03
C GLU A 27 -3.32 8.69 -14.93
N LEU A 28 -3.84 8.72 -13.69
CA LEU A 28 -3.07 9.12 -12.50
C LEU A 28 -1.82 8.26 -12.31
N MET A 29 -1.96 6.95 -12.43
CA MET A 29 -0.84 6.02 -12.32
C MET A 29 0.19 6.25 -13.42
N ARG A 30 -0.25 6.52 -14.65
CA ARG A 30 0.62 6.85 -15.77
C ARG A 30 1.42 8.13 -15.52
N LEU A 31 0.75 9.19 -15.08
CA LEU A 31 1.43 10.43 -14.69
C LEU A 31 2.36 10.22 -13.49
N GLY A 32 2.02 9.33 -12.57
CA GLY A 32 2.88 8.96 -11.46
C GLY A 32 4.24 8.42 -11.90
N LEU A 33 4.32 7.73 -13.05
CA LEU A 33 5.60 7.26 -13.61
C LEU A 33 6.52 8.41 -14.05
N GLU A 34 5.96 9.56 -14.39
CA GLU A 34 6.73 10.74 -14.83
C GLU A 34 7.22 11.59 -13.65
N VAL A 35 6.53 11.54 -12.52
CA VAL A 35 6.80 12.41 -11.36
C VAL A 35 7.33 11.68 -10.13
N THR A 36 7.29 10.35 -10.11
CA THR A 36 7.82 9.53 -9.04
C THR A 36 8.81 8.50 -9.57
N PRO A 37 9.82 8.08 -8.80
CA PRO A 37 10.75 7.03 -9.20
C PRO A 37 10.13 5.63 -9.17
N TYR A 38 8.83 5.49 -8.89
CA TYR A 38 8.19 4.20 -8.68
C TYR A 38 7.42 3.74 -9.92
N ARG A 39 7.76 2.56 -10.44
CA ARG A 39 7.02 1.88 -11.52
C ARG A 39 5.77 1.17 -11.00
N THR A 40 4.92 1.90 -10.32
CA THR A 40 3.78 1.37 -9.60
C THR A 40 2.77 0.67 -10.51
N LEU A 41 2.54 1.19 -11.70
CA LEU A 41 1.57 0.60 -12.64
C LEU A 41 2.00 -0.79 -13.12
N GLU A 42 3.28 -0.97 -13.46
CA GLU A 42 3.83 -2.26 -13.89
C GLU A 42 3.79 -3.27 -12.73
N HIS A 43 4.13 -2.82 -11.53
CA HIS A 43 4.03 -3.63 -10.32
C HIS A 43 2.59 -4.09 -10.07
N ILE A 44 1.62 -3.15 -10.08
CA ILE A 44 0.19 -3.48 -9.91
C ILE A 44 -0.29 -4.46 -10.99
N ALA A 45 0.13 -4.28 -12.24
CA ALA A 45 -0.24 -5.19 -13.33
C ALA A 45 0.29 -6.61 -13.08
N GLY A 46 1.54 -6.75 -12.63
CA GLY A 46 2.13 -8.05 -12.28
C GLY A 46 1.43 -8.72 -11.10
N VAL A 47 1.19 -7.96 -10.04
CA VAL A 47 0.48 -8.44 -8.84
C VAL A 47 -0.94 -8.88 -9.19
N HIS A 48 -1.68 -8.06 -9.93
CA HIS A 48 -3.03 -8.38 -10.37
C HIS A 48 -3.06 -9.64 -11.23
N HIS A 49 -2.14 -9.76 -12.20
CA HIS A 49 -2.05 -10.92 -13.08
C HIS A 49 -1.83 -12.21 -12.27
N LEU A 50 -0.84 -12.22 -11.39
CA LEU A 50 -0.50 -13.38 -10.58
C LEU A 50 -1.64 -13.75 -9.61
N ALA A 51 -2.16 -12.78 -8.87
CA ALA A 51 -3.20 -13.02 -7.87
C ALA A 51 -4.50 -13.53 -8.51
N VAL A 52 -4.96 -12.93 -9.61
CA VAL A 52 -6.21 -13.33 -10.27
C VAL A 52 -6.07 -14.68 -10.96
N THR A 53 -4.91 -14.98 -11.57
CA THR A 53 -4.66 -16.29 -12.19
C THR A 53 -4.70 -17.40 -11.15
N ALA A 54 -4.01 -17.20 -10.02
CA ALA A 54 -4.03 -18.17 -8.93
C ALA A 54 -5.43 -18.30 -8.29
N ALA A 55 -6.15 -17.18 -8.10
CA ALA A 55 -7.52 -17.20 -7.58
C ALA A 55 -8.47 -18.01 -8.46
N ARG A 56 -8.39 -17.83 -9.78
CA ARG A 56 -9.19 -18.61 -10.75
C ARG A 56 -8.87 -20.10 -10.71
N ALA A 57 -7.59 -20.44 -10.63
CA ALA A 57 -7.16 -21.82 -10.54
C ALA A 57 -7.63 -22.48 -9.23
N LEU A 58 -7.50 -21.82 -8.10
CA LEU A 58 -8.02 -22.28 -6.81
C LEU A 58 -9.54 -22.49 -6.85
N ARG A 59 -10.28 -21.50 -7.39
CA ARG A 59 -11.73 -21.65 -7.53
C ARG A 59 -12.12 -22.83 -8.41
N LYS A 60 -11.38 -23.07 -9.49
CA LYS A 60 -11.58 -24.22 -10.37
C LYS A 60 -11.31 -25.57 -9.66
N SER A 61 -10.39 -25.59 -8.70
CA SER A 61 -10.11 -26.77 -7.88
C SER A 61 -11.12 -26.99 -6.72
N GLY A 62 -12.11 -26.09 -6.58
CA GLY A 62 -13.17 -26.20 -5.56
C GLY A 62 -12.90 -25.38 -4.29
N VAL A 63 -11.82 -24.64 -4.22
CA VAL A 63 -11.56 -23.70 -3.10
C VAL A 63 -12.50 -22.50 -3.23
N ALA A 64 -13.16 -22.15 -2.13
CA ALA A 64 -14.00 -20.95 -2.09
C ALA A 64 -13.13 -19.69 -2.14
N VAL A 65 -13.12 -19.01 -3.28
CA VAL A 65 -12.35 -17.76 -3.50
C VAL A 65 -13.24 -16.71 -4.16
N ASP A 66 -13.31 -15.52 -3.59
CA ASP A 66 -13.95 -14.36 -4.20
C ASP A 66 -12.98 -13.68 -5.18
N VAL A 67 -13.05 -14.05 -6.46
CA VAL A 67 -12.18 -13.51 -7.52
C VAL A 67 -12.40 -12.01 -7.73
N ALA A 68 -13.61 -11.50 -7.47
CA ALA A 68 -13.90 -10.07 -7.57
C ALA A 68 -13.15 -9.28 -6.49
N LEU A 69 -13.13 -9.83 -5.27
CA LEU A 69 -12.37 -9.26 -4.15
C LEU A 69 -10.87 -9.25 -4.44
N VAL A 70 -10.31 -10.39 -4.88
CA VAL A 70 -8.90 -10.48 -5.27
C VAL A 70 -8.55 -9.49 -6.36
N SER A 71 -9.36 -9.40 -7.43
CA SER A 71 -9.11 -8.51 -8.56
C SER A 71 -9.15 -7.04 -8.15
N GLY A 72 -10.16 -6.63 -7.38
CA GLY A 72 -10.28 -5.25 -6.90
C GLY A 72 -9.17 -4.87 -5.94
N ALA A 73 -8.83 -5.77 -5.02
CA ALA A 73 -7.77 -5.54 -4.06
C ALA A 73 -6.38 -5.48 -4.73
N ALA A 74 -6.07 -6.42 -5.62
CA ALA A 74 -4.80 -6.44 -6.35
C ALA A 74 -4.62 -5.23 -7.28
N ALA A 75 -5.68 -4.78 -7.96
CA ALA A 75 -5.62 -3.58 -8.77
C ALA A 75 -5.47 -2.29 -7.94
N GLY A 76 -5.92 -2.29 -6.70
CA GLY A 76 -5.98 -1.10 -5.87
C GLY A 76 -5.01 -1.05 -4.68
N HIS A 77 -4.20 -2.09 -4.44
CA HIS A 77 -3.38 -2.19 -3.23
C HIS A 77 -2.38 -1.03 -3.07
N ASP A 78 -1.84 -0.57 -4.16
CA ASP A 78 -0.82 0.48 -4.23
C ASP A 78 -1.37 1.87 -4.64
N LEU A 79 -2.69 2.04 -4.72
CA LEU A 79 -3.32 3.32 -5.06
C LEU A 79 -2.82 4.48 -4.20
N GLY A 80 -2.52 4.22 -2.95
CA GLY A 80 -2.02 5.22 -2.03
C GLY A 80 -0.67 5.83 -2.41
N LYS A 81 0.13 5.16 -3.25
CA LYS A 81 1.39 5.72 -3.76
C LYS A 81 1.18 7.00 -4.57
N PHE A 82 0.04 7.13 -5.23
CA PHE A 82 -0.33 8.34 -5.99
C PHE A 82 -0.83 9.48 -5.11
N GLY A 83 -1.17 9.20 -3.85
CA GLY A 83 -1.47 10.22 -2.84
C GLY A 83 -0.22 10.85 -2.23
N CYS A 84 0.94 10.21 -2.40
CA CYS A 84 2.20 10.66 -1.82
C CYS A 84 2.84 11.75 -2.68
N ARG A 85 3.45 12.75 -2.03
CA ARG A 85 4.22 13.79 -2.71
C ARG A 85 5.65 13.32 -2.96
N PRO A 86 6.35 13.95 -3.92
CA PRO A 86 7.79 13.75 -4.04
C PRO A 86 8.51 14.04 -2.71
N GLY A 87 9.34 13.10 -2.28
CA GLY A 87 10.07 13.19 -1.01
C GLY A 87 9.33 12.69 0.24
N GLU A 88 8.04 12.38 0.14
CA GLU A 88 7.33 11.70 1.24
C GLU A 88 7.75 10.23 1.38
N ARG A 89 7.60 9.69 2.60
CA ARG A 89 7.93 8.28 2.88
C ARG A 89 6.86 7.33 2.33
N VAL A 90 6.83 7.19 1.01
CA VAL A 90 5.88 6.35 0.27
C VAL A 90 5.71 4.95 0.86
N PRO A 91 6.78 4.21 1.30
CA PRO A 91 6.63 2.88 1.86
C PRO A 91 5.71 2.79 3.08
N TYR A 92 5.43 3.90 3.76
CA TYR A 92 4.60 3.94 4.95
C TYR A 92 3.28 4.65 4.73
N LEU A 93 3.25 5.69 3.89
CA LEU A 93 2.05 6.50 3.68
C LEU A 93 1.07 5.86 2.70
N HIS A 94 1.52 5.04 1.78
CA HIS A 94 0.64 4.47 0.77
C HIS A 94 -0.47 3.57 1.36
N TYR A 95 -0.20 2.84 2.44
CA TYR A 95 -1.24 2.05 3.13
C TYR A 95 -2.37 2.92 3.65
N PHE A 96 -2.02 4.04 4.29
CA PHE A 96 -2.97 5.00 4.80
C PHE A 96 -3.82 5.62 3.68
N TYR A 97 -3.19 6.08 2.60
CA TYR A 97 -3.89 6.68 1.47
C TYR A 97 -4.75 5.66 0.72
N THR A 98 -4.29 4.42 0.59
CA THR A 98 -5.07 3.30 0.04
C THR A 98 -6.35 3.08 0.88
N ASP A 99 -6.21 2.90 2.19
CA ASP A 99 -7.36 2.73 3.09
C ASP A 99 -8.34 3.90 3.00
N GLN A 100 -7.84 5.13 3.03
CA GLN A 100 -8.67 6.34 2.92
C GLN A 100 -9.43 6.40 1.59
N TRP A 101 -8.80 6.03 0.49
CA TRP A 101 -9.43 6.05 -0.82
C TRP A 101 -10.65 5.11 -0.87
N PHE A 102 -10.48 3.88 -0.38
CA PHE A 102 -11.54 2.87 -0.34
C PHE A 102 -12.66 3.21 0.65
N ARG A 103 -12.32 3.63 1.88
CA ARG A 103 -13.29 3.99 2.92
C ARG A 103 -14.21 5.12 2.48
N ARG A 104 -13.67 6.18 1.90
CA ARG A 104 -14.45 7.31 1.40
C ARG A 104 -15.44 6.91 0.32
N ARG A 105 -15.16 5.83 -0.39
CA ARG A 105 -15.99 5.33 -1.48
C ARG A 105 -16.88 4.15 -1.10
N ARG A 106 -16.89 3.82 0.19
CA ARG A 106 -17.71 2.73 0.77
C ARG A 106 -17.45 1.37 0.10
N MET A 107 -16.17 1.04 -0.07
CA MET A 107 -15.69 -0.26 -0.57
C MET A 107 -14.75 -0.86 0.48
N THR A 108 -15.28 -1.05 1.68
CA THR A 108 -14.49 -1.45 2.86
C THR A 108 -13.98 -2.88 2.77
N ASP A 109 -14.68 -3.77 2.09
CA ASP A 109 -14.28 -5.14 1.81
C ASP A 109 -13.01 -5.21 0.96
N ILE A 110 -13.02 -4.58 -0.22
CA ILE A 110 -11.86 -4.49 -1.10
C ILE A 110 -10.73 -3.70 -0.39
N GLY A 111 -11.09 -2.58 0.23
CA GLY A 111 -10.14 -1.71 0.93
C GLY A 111 -9.41 -2.41 2.07
N HIS A 112 -10.09 -3.29 2.81
CA HIS A 112 -9.46 -4.07 3.88
C HIS A 112 -8.36 -4.98 3.33
N VAL A 113 -8.63 -5.73 2.28
CA VAL A 113 -7.63 -6.60 1.68
C VAL A 113 -6.52 -5.77 1.02
N ALA A 114 -6.88 -4.72 0.26
CA ALA A 114 -5.93 -3.86 -0.44
C ALA A 114 -4.97 -3.13 0.52
N ALA A 115 -5.45 -2.61 1.65
CA ALA A 115 -4.61 -1.88 2.61
C ALA A 115 -3.73 -2.80 3.48
N ASN A 116 -4.07 -4.09 3.59
CA ASN A 116 -3.32 -5.06 4.39
C ASN A 116 -2.54 -6.06 3.50
N HIS A 117 -1.88 -5.56 2.46
CA HIS A 117 -1.17 -6.40 1.48
C HIS A 117 0.30 -6.67 1.83
N SER A 118 0.80 -6.13 2.92
CA SER A 118 2.19 -6.32 3.31
C SER A 118 2.43 -7.74 3.84
N VAL A 119 3.61 -8.27 3.57
CA VAL A 119 4.08 -9.52 4.19
C VAL A 119 4.03 -9.51 5.72
N TRP A 120 4.03 -8.34 6.32
CA TRP A 120 3.88 -8.16 7.77
C TRP A 120 2.46 -8.42 8.25
N ASP A 121 1.48 -8.36 7.36
CA ASP A 121 0.08 -8.65 7.67
C ASP A 121 -0.20 -10.15 7.73
N LEU A 122 0.82 -10.99 7.50
CA LEU A 122 0.77 -12.45 7.72
C LEU A 122 0.81 -12.88 9.19
N GLU A 123 1.02 -11.97 10.13
CA GLU A 123 1.05 -12.32 11.56
C GLU A 123 -0.29 -12.81 12.14
N PRO A 124 -1.47 -12.28 11.74
CA PRO A 124 -2.75 -12.83 12.16
C PRO A 124 -2.94 -14.28 11.72
N ASP A 125 -3.46 -15.11 12.59
CA ASP A 125 -3.72 -16.53 12.30
C ASP A 125 -4.91 -16.75 11.39
N TYR A 126 -5.69 -15.70 11.10
CA TYR A 126 -6.94 -15.75 10.35
C TYR A 126 -6.90 -14.78 9.17
N LEU A 127 -6.20 -15.17 8.11
CA LEU A 127 -6.25 -14.46 6.84
C LEU A 127 -7.14 -15.20 5.85
N SER A 128 -7.95 -14.45 5.11
CA SER A 128 -8.70 -15.03 4.00
C SER A 128 -7.75 -15.46 2.88
N VAL A 129 -8.21 -16.40 2.06
CA VAL A 129 -7.46 -16.85 0.88
C VAL A 129 -7.16 -15.67 -0.05
N GLU A 130 -8.09 -14.73 -0.16
CA GLU A 130 -7.95 -13.52 -0.98
C GLU A 130 -6.82 -12.61 -0.47
N ALA A 131 -6.71 -12.45 0.86
CA ALA A 131 -5.62 -11.68 1.46
C ALA A 131 -4.27 -12.39 1.27
N LEU A 132 -4.21 -13.69 1.46
CA LEU A 132 -3.00 -14.50 1.22
C LEU A 132 -2.57 -14.42 -0.24
N LEU A 133 -3.50 -14.52 -1.19
CA LEU A 133 -3.21 -14.39 -2.62
C LEU A 133 -2.62 -13.04 -2.96
N LEU A 134 -3.15 -11.96 -2.40
CA LEU A 134 -2.62 -10.61 -2.64
C LEU A 134 -1.21 -10.47 -2.05
N ILE A 135 -1.00 -10.86 -0.79
CA ILE A 135 0.30 -10.77 -0.12
C ILE A 135 1.34 -11.62 -0.85
N TYR A 136 0.97 -12.85 -1.25
CA TYR A 136 1.83 -13.73 -2.02
C TYR A 136 2.23 -13.14 -3.37
N ALA A 137 1.27 -12.57 -4.09
CA ALA A 137 1.53 -11.96 -5.38
C ALA A 137 2.41 -10.70 -5.26
N ASP A 138 2.11 -9.82 -4.31
CA ASP A 138 2.90 -8.62 -4.03
C ASP A 138 4.34 -8.99 -3.62
N PHE A 139 4.48 -10.05 -2.81
CA PHE A 139 5.80 -10.54 -2.41
C PHE A 139 6.63 -11.01 -3.60
N ARG A 140 6.04 -11.64 -4.60
CA ARG A 140 6.73 -12.21 -5.76
C ARG A 140 7.03 -11.23 -6.89
N VAL A 141 6.29 -10.14 -6.98
CA VAL A 141 6.52 -9.12 -8.02
C VAL A 141 7.55 -8.11 -7.54
N LYS A 142 8.73 -8.11 -8.18
CA LYS A 142 9.88 -7.29 -7.78
C LYS A 142 10.37 -6.40 -8.91
N GLN A 143 10.85 -5.23 -8.54
CA GLN A 143 11.61 -4.36 -9.41
C GLN A 143 13.08 -4.74 -9.32
N LEU A 144 13.65 -5.09 -10.45
CA LEU A 144 15.04 -5.55 -10.63
C LEU A 144 15.69 -4.71 -11.72
N HIS A 145 17.02 -4.80 -11.85
CA HIS A 145 17.74 -4.24 -12.96
C HIS A 145 18.15 -5.34 -13.93
N ASP A 146 17.93 -5.12 -15.22
CA ASP A 146 18.43 -6.02 -16.27
C ASP A 146 19.95 -5.90 -16.45
N ALA A 147 20.49 -6.72 -17.34
CA ALA A 147 21.93 -6.72 -17.65
C ALA A 147 22.44 -5.38 -18.21
N GLN A 148 21.56 -4.52 -18.68
CA GLN A 148 21.84 -3.17 -19.18
C GLN A 148 21.63 -2.08 -18.12
N GLY A 149 21.30 -2.48 -16.87
CA GLY A 149 21.02 -1.55 -15.77
C GLY A 149 19.66 -0.86 -15.84
N ARG A 150 18.75 -1.31 -16.71
CA ARG A 150 17.41 -0.76 -16.81
C ARG A 150 16.51 -1.44 -15.78
N GLU A 151 15.70 -0.65 -15.09
CA GLU A 151 14.73 -1.16 -14.16
C GLU A 151 13.61 -1.91 -14.89
N ILE A 152 13.39 -3.16 -14.48
CA ILE A 152 12.34 -4.03 -14.98
C ILE A 152 11.48 -4.56 -13.82
N THR A 153 10.21 -4.80 -14.09
CA THR A 153 9.32 -5.47 -13.14
C THR A 153 9.20 -6.95 -13.53
N ARG A 154 9.47 -7.84 -12.59
CA ARG A 154 9.48 -9.28 -12.83
C ARG A 154 8.69 -10.04 -11.77
N ILE A 155 8.00 -11.11 -12.19
CA ILE A 155 7.44 -12.11 -11.29
C ILE A 155 8.58 -13.09 -10.94
N SER A 156 9.06 -13.02 -9.70
CA SER A 156 10.13 -13.86 -9.19
C SER A 156 9.58 -15.11 -8.51
N THR A 157 10.40 -16.12 -8.30
CA THR A 157 10.08 -17.20 -7.35
C THR A 157 10.04 -16.66 -5.92
N LEU A 158 9.44 -17.41 -4.99
CA LEU A 158 9.47 -17.03 -3.56
C LEU A 158 10.89 -16.85 -3.04
N ALA A 159 11.79 -17.78 -3.38
CA ALA A 159 13.18 -17.74 -2.94
C ALA A 159 13.93 -16.53 -3.50
N GLU A 160 13.80 -16.25 -4.80
CA GLU A 160 14.38 -15.05 -5.42
C GLU A 160 13.84 -13.75 -4.79
N ALA A 161 12.52 -13.68 -4.60
CA ALA A 161 11.88 -12.51 -4.00
C ALA A 161 12.32 -12.30 -2.55
N PHE A 162 12.52 -13.37 -1.80
CA PHE A 162 13.02 -13.31 -0.44
C PHE A 162 14.45 -12.79 -0.38
N GLN A 163 15.32 -13.27 -1.28
CA GLN A 163 16.69 -12.77 -1.37
C GLN A 163 16.75 -11.28 -1.70
N VAL A 164 15.93 -10.81 -2.65
CA VAL A 164 15.82 -9.39 -3.00
C VAL A 164 15.42 -8.54 -1.77
N ILE A 165 14.57 -9.06 -0.90
CA ILE A 165 14.20 -8.34 0.32
C ILE A 165 15.36 -8.31 1.31
N LEU A 166 16.03 -9.44 1.53
CA LEU A 166 17.18 -9.50 2.43
C LEU A 166 18.30 -8.55 1.99
N ASP A 167 18.57 -8.48 0.70
CA ASP A 167 19.61 -7.62 0.13
C ASP A 167 19.30 -6.12 0.27
N LYS A 168 18.02 -5.75 0.37
CA LYS A 168 17.56 -4.36 0.55
C LYS A 168 17.47 -3.91 2.00
N LEU A 169 17.66 -4.82 2.94
CA LEU A 169 17.53 -4.51 4.37
C LEU A 169 18.87 -4.03 4.91
N ASP A 170 19.00 -2.72 5.09
CA ASP A 170 19.99 -2.15 5.97
C ASP A 170 19.60 -2.44 7.43
N ASP A 171 20.56 -2.83 8.26
CA ASP A 171 20.37 -3.09 9.69
C ASP A 171 19.33 -4.20 10.02
N VAL A 172 19.57 -5.42 9.55
CA VAL A 172 18.78 -6.60 9.97
C VAL A 172 19.24 -7.04 11.36
N ASP A 173 18.51 -6.63 12.39
CA ASP A 173 18.67 -7.26 13.70
C ASP A 173 18.11 -8.69 13.71
N GLY A 174 18.52 -9.50 14.70
CA GLY A 174 18.10 -10.90 14.78
C GLY A 174 16.58 -11.09 14.89
N GLU A 175 15.84 -10.11 15.39
CA GLU A 175 14.38 -10.16 15.47
C GLU A 175 13.73 -9.92 14.11
N LYS A 176 14.24 -8.97 13.33
CA LYS A 176 13.79 -8.78 11.94
C LYS A 176 14.03 -10.04 11.12
N GLN A 177 15.23 -10.63 11.22
CA GLN A 177 15.54 -11.84 10.46
C GLN A 177 14.60 -13.01 10.82
N LYS A 178 14.35 -13.26 12.11
CA LYS A 178 13.39 -14.27 12.56
C LYS A 178 11.98 -14.01 12.01
N ARG A 179 11.57 -12.75 11.98
CA ARG A 179 10.27 -12.36 11.46
C ARG A 179 10.17 -12.61 9.95
N TYR A 180 11.18 -12.22 9.17
CA TYR A 180 11.21 -12.50 7.74
C TYR A 180 11.23 -13.99 7.44
N THR A 181 11.97 -14.78 8.20
CA THR A 181 11.98 -16.24 8.06
C THR A 181 10.60 -16.85 8.32
N ARG A 182 9.88 -16.38 9.35
CA ARG A 182 8.50 -16.84 9.62
C ARG A 182 7.53 -16.46 8.49
N VAL A 183 7.65 -15.24 7.98
CA VAL A 183 6.84 -14.76 6.85
C VAL A 183 7.10 -15.62 5.61
N TYR A 184 8.36 -15.89 5.30
CA TYR A 184 8.72 -16.73 4.17
C TYR A 184 8.15 -18.14 4.30
N ALA A 185 8.29 -18.78 5.47
CA ALA A 185 7.74 -20.10 5.72
C ALA A 185 6.21 -20.15 5.52
N ARG A 186 5.48 -19.12 5.96
CA ARG A 186 4.02 -19.06 5.74
C ARG A 186 3.64 -18.89 4.26
N LEU A 187 4.42 -18.12 3.50
CA LEU A 187 4.19 -18.00 2.07
C LEU A 187 4.53 -19.28 1.32
N GLU A 188 5.56 -20.01 1.78
CA GLU A 188 5.92 -21.31 1.25
C GLU A 188 4.84 -22.36 1.54
N ASP A 189 4.29 -22.39 2.77
CA ASP A 189 3.15 -23.25 3.13
C ASP A 189 1.92 -22.95 2.24
N PHE A 190 1.66 -21.68 1.98
CA PHE A 190 0.56 -21.27 1.11
C PHE A 190 0.82 -21.67 -0.36
N GLU A 191 2.05 -21.53 -0.83
CA GLU A 191 2.43 -21.99 -2.18
C GLU A 191 2.25 -23.49 -2.32
N GLN A 192 2.68 -24.29 -1.32
CA GLN A 192 2.48 -25.73 -1.30
C GLN A 192 0.99 -26.11 -1.29
N PHE A 193 0.17 -25.39 -0.53
CA PHE A 193 -1.28 -25.54 -0.58
C PHE A 193 -1.82 -25.30 -2.00
N MET A 194 -1.41 -24.22 -2.66
CA MET A 194 -1.83 -23.94 -4.04
C MET A 194 -1.40 -25.05 -5.01
N VAL A 195 -0.17 -25.54 -4.90
CA VAL A 195 0.33 -26.66 -5.69
C VAL A 195 -0.51 -27.92 -5.45
N SER A 196 -0.86 -28.22 -4.20
CA SER A 196 -1.70 -29.38 -3.87
C SER A 196 -3.11 -29.27 -4.48
N CYS A 197 -3.58 -28.06 -4.72
CA CYS A 197 -4.82 -27.76 -5.43
C CYS A 197 -4.66 -27.75 -6.97
N GLY A 198 -3.47 -28.05 -7.49
CA GLY A 198 -3.19 -28.07 -8.93
C GLY A 198 -2.98 -26.69 -9.55
N VAL A 199 -2.67 -25.67 -8.75
CA VAL A 199 -2.31 -24.34 -9.25
C VAL A 199 -0.88 -24.37 -9.76
N ASP A 200 -0.68 -23.89 -10.97
CA ASP A 200 0.67 -23.69 -11.52
C ASP A 200 1.30 -22.44 -10.89
N VAL A 201 2.27 -22.63 -10.03
CA VAL A 201 3.03 -21.57 -9.37
C VAL A 201 4.33 -21.20 -10.10
N THR A 202 4.63 -21.88 -11.23
CA THR A 202 5.87 -21.70 -11.98
C THR A 202 5.88 -20.42 -12.85
N MET A 203 4.90 -19.53 -12.70
CA MET A 203 4.90 -18.20 -13.32
C MET A 203 6.07 -17.34 -12.81
N SER A 204 7.23 -17.94 -12.72
CA SER A 204 8.53 -17.34 -12.45
C SER A 204 9.22 -17.09 -13.77
N GLY A 205 9.65 -15.86 -14.03
CA GLY A 205 10.42 -15.52 -15.22
C GLY A 205 9.63 -15.13 -16.45
N GLY A 206 8.31 -15.06 -16.36
CA GLY A 206 7.52 -14.33 -17.34
C GLY A 206 7.62 -12.84 -17.04
N ASP A 207 8.01 -12.05 -18.03
CA ASP A 207 7.87 -10.62 -17.94
C ASP A 207 6.42 -10.29 -17.55
N THR A 208 6.24 -9.26 -16.71
CA THR A 208 4.90 -8.68 -16.55
C THR A 208 4.34 -8.45 -17.94
N PRO A 209 3.06 -8.82 -18.19
CA PRO A 209 2.49 -8.64 -19.53
C PRO A 209 2.82 -7.21 -19.99
N PRO A 210 3.41 -7.06 -21.18
CA PRO A 210 3.76 -5.74 -21.66
C PRO A 210 2.48 -4.89 -21.61
N LEU A 211 2.58 -3.72 -21.00
CA LEU A 211 1.50 -2.75 -21.09
C LEU A 211 1.19 -2.58 -22.56
N PRO A 212 -0.06 -2.78 -23.01
CA PRO A 212 -0.39 -2.68 -24.42
C PRO A 212 0.18 -1.38 -24.99
N GLU A 213 0.92 -1.46 -26.09
CA GLU A 213 1.60 -0.33 -26.72
C GLU A 213 0.66 0.85 -27.08
N LYS A 214 -0.63 0.57 -27.24
CA LYS A 214 -1.66 1.55 -27.51
C LYS A 214 -2.43 1.95 -26.25
N HIS A 215 -1.74 2.32 -25.23
CA HIS A 215 -2.33 3.22 -24.26
C HIS A 215 -2.11 4.65 -24.75
N THR A 216 -2.92 5.04 -25.67
CA THR A 216 -3.36 6.42 -25.62
C THR A 216 -3.90 6.58 -24.21
N ALA A 217 -3.12 7.23 -23.35
CA ALA A 217 -3.69 7.84 -22.19
C ALA A 217 -4.99 8.47 -22.67
N LEU A 218 -6.08 8.17 -21.99
CA LEU A 218 -7.37 8.79 -22.31
C LEU A 218 -7.28 10.32 -22.25
N MET A 219 -6.20 10.85 -21.73
CA MET A 219 -5.83 12.24 -21.66
C MET A 219 -5.09 12.65 -22.93
N THR A 220 -5.83 12.81 -23.96
CA THR A 220 -5.33 13.47 -25.18
C THR A 220 -5.70 14.94 -25.22
N ASP A 221 -6.46 15.43 -24.25
CA ASP A 221 -6.93 16.81 -24.19
C ASP A 221 -6.54 17.52 -22.90
N ASP A 222 -6.38 18.83 -22.99
CA ASP A 222 -6.01 19.72 -21.89
C ASP A 222 -7.06 19.73 -20.76
N GLU A 223 -8.31 19.43 -21.05
CA GLU A 223 -9.39 19.45 -20.07
C GLU A 223 -9.28 18.25 -19.12
N ALA A 224 -9.01 17.06 -19.63
CA ALA A 224 -8.77 15.88 -18.82
C ALA A 224 -7.53 16.05 -17.92
N LEU A 225 -6.46 16.64 -18.45
CA LEU A 225 -5.25 16.95 -17.68
C LEU A 225 -5.52 17.97 -16.57
N ARG A 226 -6.26 19.03 -16.86
CA ARG A 226 -6.68 20.02 -15.85
C ARG A 226 -7.57 19.40 -14.78
N ALA A 227 -8.54 18.58 -15.15
CA ALA A 227 -9.41 17.89 -14.21
C ALA A 227 -8.62 16.98 -13.27
N LEU A 228 -7.62 16.28 -13.80
CA LEU A 228 -6.73 15.42 -13.02
C LEU A 228 -5.86 16.22 -12.05
N THR A 229 -5.26 17.31 -12.53
CA THR A 229 -4.44 18.21 -11.70
C THR A 229 -5.28 18.80 -10.58
N LEU A 230 -6.48 19.29 -10.86
CA LEU A 230 -7.39 19.84 -9.86
C LEU A 230 -7.80 18.79 -8.82
N ARG A 231 -7.97 17.53 -9.21
CA ARG A 231 -8.24 16.45 -8.26
C ARG A 231 -7.06 16.16 -7.34
N CYS A 232 -5.84 16.13 -7.87
CA CYS A 232 -4.63 15.94 -7.07
C CYS A 232 -4.46 17.09 -6.07
N VAL A 233 -4.64 18.34 -6.52
CA VAL A 233 -4.59 19.53 -5.66
C VAL A 233 -5.70 19.48 -4.61
N GLY A 234 -6.94 19.20 -5.02
CA GLY A 234 -8.08 19.08 -4.12
C GLY A 234 -7.89 18.01 -3.04
N HIS A 235 -7.35 16.85 -3.41
CA HIS A 235 -7.03 15.78 -2.47
C HIS A 235 -5.97 16.23 -1.44
N ASN A 236 -4.90 16.85 -1.90
CA ASN A 236 -3.85 17.35 -1.02
C ASN A 236 -4.37 18.46 -0.08
N MET A 237 -5.16 19.39 -0.61
CA MET A 237 -5.79 20.44 0.20
C MET A 237 -6.74 19.84 1.25
N GLU A 238 -7.57 18.88 0.88
CA GLU A 238 -8.47 18.21 1.81
C GLU A 238 -7.71 17.50 2.94
N LEU A 239 -6.58 16.86 2.60
CA LEU A 239 -5.72 16.22 3.60
C LEU A 239 -5.10 17.27 4.55
N MET A 240 -4.61 18.40 4.02
CA MET A 240 -4.09 19.50 4.84
C MET A 240 -5.16 20.08 5.75
N HIS A 241 -6.36 20.34 5.25
CA HIS A 241 -7.47 20.84 6.06
C HIS A 241 -7.84 19.89 7.20
N ARG A 242 -7.82 18.57 6.95
CA ARG A 242 -8.08 17.57 7.99
C ARG A 242 -7.03 17.57 9.07
N LEU A 243 -5.76 17.72 8.72
CA LEU A 243 -4.66 17.74 9.68
C LEU A 243 -4.57 19.04 10.47
N THR A 244 -5.03 20.15 9.88
CA THR A 244 -5.03 21.47 10.54
C THR A 244 -6.34 21.78 11.27
N ASP A 245 -7.46 21.12 10.91
CA ASP A 245 -8.70 21.24 11.68
C ASP A 245 -8.59 20.51 13.02
N GLN A 246 -8.89 21.23 14.11
CA GLN A 246 -8.73 20.72 15.48
C GLN A 246 -9.53 19.44 15.75
N ARG A 247 -10.73 19.31 15.21
CA ARG A 247 -11.57 18.13 15.41
C ARG A 247 -11.05 16.93 14.64
N SER A 248 -10.64 17.13 13.42
CA SER A 248 -10.07 16.08 12.57
C SER A 248 -8.72 15.62 13.09
N PHE A 249 -7.92 16.55 13.62
CA PHE A 249 -6.64 16.24 14.24
C PHE A 249 -6.81 15.42 15.53
N ALA A 250 -7.73 15.80 16.41
CA ALA A 250 -8.01 15.03 17.63
C ALA A 250 -8.46 13.60 17.29
N ARG A 251 -9.28 13.44 16.26
CA ARG A 251 -9.72 12.14 15.75
C ARG A 251 -8.55 11.31 15.18
N LEU A 252 -7.65 11.95 14.45
CA LEU A 252 -6.43 11.30 13.94
C LEU A 252 -5.57 10.76 15.10
N LEU A 253 -5.40 11.53 16.17
CA LEU A 253 -4.66 11.12 17.36
C LEU A 253 -5.35 9.97 18.10
N GLU A 254 -6.68 10.01 18.24
CA GLU A 254 -7.45 8.93 18.85
C GLU A 254 -7.33 7.63 18.06
N GLU A 255 -7.46 7.70 16.73
CA GLU A 255 -7.29 6.55 15.85
C GLU A 255 -5.85 5.99 15.95
N ALA A 256 -4.84 6.87 15.98
CA ALA A 256 -3.45 6.47 16.12
C ALA A 256 -3.16 5.80 17.49
N ARG A 257 -3.78 6.28 18.58
CA ARG A 257 -3.65 5.66 19.91
C ARG A 257 -4.32 4.29 19.99
N GLY A 258 -5.45 4.13 19.32
CA GLY A 258 -6.17 2.86 19.23
C GLY A 258 -5.56 1.85 18.27
N GLU A 259 -4.56 2.25 17.48
CA GLU A 259 -3.98 1.37 16.46
C GLU A 259 -3.03 0.35 17.09
N THR A 260 -3.34 -0.92 16.90
CA THR A 260 -2.55 -2.05 17.40
C THR A 260 -1.54 -2.58 16.39
N ASP A 261 -1.76 -2.35 15.11
CA ASP A 261 -0.83 -2.68 14.05
C ASP A 261 0.26 -1.59 13.96
N TRP A 262 1.48 -1.96 14.32
CA TRP A 262 2.62 -1.05 14.33
C TRP A 262 2.93 -0.42 12.95
N ARG A 263 2.57 -1.07 11.82
CA ARG A 263 2.78 -0.53 10.48
C ARG A 263 1.81 0.61 10.18
N ARG A 264 0.55 0.43 10.55
CA ARG A 264 -0.44 1.50 10.46
C ARG A 264 -0.08 2.64 11.41
N LEU A 265 0.41 2.31 12.61
CA LEU A 265 0.91 3.30 13.53
C LEU A 265 2.08 4.10 12.93
N ARG A 266 3.02 3.43 12.25
CA ARG A 266 4.09 4.11 11.50
C ARG A 266 3.56 5.05 10.43
N ALA A 267 2.50 4.66 9.72
CA ALA A 267 1.87 5.53 8.73
C ALA A 267 1.29 6.80 9.37
N TYR A 268 0.63 6.67 10.52
CA TYR A 268 0.15 7.84 11.28
C TYR A 268 1.32 8.75 11.68
N LEU A 269 2.41 8.20 12.19
CA LEU A 269 3.59 8.98 12.55
C LEU A 269 4.22 9.69 11.35
N ALA A 270 4.30 9.04 10.20
CA ALA A 270 4.82 9.65 8.98
C ALA A 270 3.92 10.80 8.48
N VAL A 271 2.60 10.67 8.62
CA VAL A 271 1.67 11.79 8.34
C VAL A 271 1.95 12.96 9.28
N MET A 272 2.07 12.71 10.59
CA MET A 272 2.35 13.76 11.59
C MET A 272 3.70 14.43 11.30
N GLU A 273 4.73 13.67 10.94
CA GLU A 273 6.06 14.16 10.54
C GLU A 273 5.96 15.12 9.35
N SER A 274 5.31 14.69 8.27
CA SER A 274 5.17 15.46 7.02
C SER A 274 4.42 16.78 7.20
N TYR A 275 3.53 16.85 8.18
CA TYR A 275 2.70 18.02 8.43
C TYR A 275 3.02 18.74 9.74
N SER A 276 4.10 18.37 10.43
CA SER A 276 4.50 18.94 11.73
C SER A 276 4.62 20.48 11.74
N LEU A 277 5.08 21.04 10.62
CA LEU A 277 5.21 22.51 10.46
C LEU A 277 3.86 23.24 10.37
N TYR A 278 2.80 22.57 9.96
CA TYR A 278 1.46 23.15 9.79
C TYR A 278 0.59 22.99 11.03
N LEU A 279 1.05 22.23 12.03
CA LEU A 279 0.32 22.04 13.28
C LEU A 279 0.34 23.31 14.12
N HIS A 280 -0.81 23.69 14.67
CA HIS A 280 -0.91 24.76 15.66
C HIS A 280 -0.33 24.32 17.00
N ILE A 281 0.01 25.28 17.86
CA ILE A 281 0.63 25.02 19.17
C ILE A 281 -0.14 23.97 20.00
N PRO A 282 -1.48 24.05 20.15
CA PRO A 282 -2.22 23.00 20.87
C PRO A 282 -2.09 21.62 20.25
N GLN A 283 -2.09 21.52 18.93
CA GLN A 283 -1.92 20.26 18.21
C GLN A 283 -0.50 19.69 18.38
N LYS A 284 0.52 20.57 18.34
CA LYS A 284 1.91 20.18 18.63
C LYS A 284 2.04 19.60 20.04
N VAL A 285 1.44 20.25 21.04
CA VAL A 285 1.46 19.76 22.43
C VAL A 285 0.79 18.38 22.54
N GLN A 286 -0.37 18.19 21.92
CA GLN A 286 -1.06 16.89 21.91
C GLN A 286 -0.23 15.82 21.22
N THR A 287 0.43 16.17 20.12
CA THR A 287 1.34 15.26 19.39
C THR A 287 2.54 14.87 20.25
N LEU A 288 3.18 15.85 20.93
CA LEU A 288 4.30 15.57 21.83
C LEU A 288 3.92 14.57 22.93
N THR A 289 2.73 14.76 23.53
CA THR A 289 2.23 13.82 24.56
C THR A 289 2.08 12.41 23.99
N PHE A 290 1.47 12.29 22.82
CA PHE A 290 1.29 11.00 22.14
C PHE A 290 2.65 10.35 21.77
N LEU A 291 3.59 11.13 21.23
CA LEU A 291 4.92 10.63 20.88
C LEU A 291 5.71 10.16 22.10
N TYR A 292 5.56 10.87 23.22
CA TYR A 292 6.19 10.46 24.47
C TYR A 292 5.67 9.10 24.96
N GLU A 293 4.37 8.84 24.86
CA GLU A 293 3.77 7.53 25.15
C GLU A 293 4.42 6.42 24.29
N LEU A 294 4.71 6.72 23.02
CA LEU A 294 5.29 5.77 22.07
C LEU A 294 6.78 5.48 22.28
N LEU A 295 7.49 6.24 23.10
CA LEU A 295 8.89 5.94 23.45
C LEU A 295 9.03 4.60 24.19
N MET A 296 7.94 4.09 24.78
CA MET A 296 7.88 2.81 25.45
C MET A 296 7.23 1.71 24.58
N HIS A 297 6.99 1.99 23.31
CA HIS A 297 6.36 1.01 22.41
C HIS A 297 7.25 -0.22 22.22
N ARG A 298 6.65 -1.42 22.12
CA ARG A 298 7.38 -2.69 21.94
C ARG A 298 8.25 -2.74 20.68
N GLU A 299 7.78 -2.11 19.58
CA GLU A 299 8.50 -2.08 18.30
C GLU A 299 9.56 -0.98 18.29
N GLY A 300 10.82 -1.35 18.00
CA GLY A 300 11.94 -0.41 17.97
C GLY A 300 11.80 0.68 16.90
N ASP A 301 11.22 0.34 15.77
CA ASP A 301 10.97 1.31 14.67
C ASP A 301 10.01 2.41 15.10
N ILE A 302 8.96 2.07 15.85
CA ILE A 302 8.01 3.06 16.41
C ILE A 302 8.74 3.96 17.41
N ARG A 303 9.55 3.41 18.31
CA ARG A 303 10.31 4.22 19.27
C ARG A 303 11.26 5.21 18.58
N ARG A 304 11.99 4.74 17.55
CA ARG A 304 12.92 5.59 16.78
C ARG A 304 12.20 6.71 16.04
N GLN A 305 11.12 6.39 15.35
CA GLN A 305 10.35 7.39 14.61
C GLN A 305 9.67 8.39 15.56
N ALA A 306 9.11 7.92 16.66
CA ALA A 306 8.53 8.80 17.68
C ALA A 306 9.57 9.74 18.28
N ALA A 307 10.77 9.25 18.60
CA ALA A 307 11.85 10.08 19.12
C ALA A 307 12.34 11.13 18.12
N ALA A 308 12.48 10.75 16.84
CA ALA A 308 12.88 11.67 15.78
C ALA A 308 11.85 12.80 15.61
N LEU A 309 10.58 12.45 15.47
CA LEU A 309 9.50 13.41 15.30
C LEU A 309 9.33 14.32 16.53
N LEU A 310 9.48 13.77 17.72
CA LEU A 310 9.47 14.52 18.97
C LEU A 310 10.58 15.60 18.96
N GLY A 311 11.79 15.24 18.55
CA GLY A 311 12.91 16.16 18.40
C GLY A 311 12.63 17.26 17.38
N GLU A 312 12.06 16.92 16.23
CA GLU A 312 11.70 17.90 15.19
C GLU A 312 10.64 18.92 15.67
N ILE A 313 9.60 18.43 16.34
CA ILE A 313 8.56 19.33 16.86
C ILE A 313 9.13 20.25 17.94
N ILE A 314 9.97 19.75 18.84
CA ILE A 314 10.61 20.56 19.89
C ILE A 314 11.53 21.61 19.25
N ALA A 315 12.36 21.23 18.27
CA ALA A 315 13.20 22.16 17.56
C ALA A 315 12.40 23.27 16.86
N GLY A 316 11.24 22.93 16.30
CA GLY A 316 10.31 23.89 15.70
C GLY A 316 9.73 24.89 16.70
N PHE A 317 9.57 24.52 17.97
CA PHE A 317 9.18 25.48 19.03
C PHE A 317 10.28 26.50 19.31
N HIS A 318 11.53 26.05 19.41
CA HIS A 318 12.66 26.95 19.65
C HIS A 318 12.84 27.98 18.55
N ALA A 319 12.70 27.57 17.29
CA ALA A 319 12.80 28.50 16.15
C ALA A 319 11.69 29.57 16.15
N GLY A 320 10.53 29.26 16.72
CA GLY A 320 9.40 30.21 16.86
C GLY A 320 9.58 31.25 17.97
N TYR A 321 10.36 30.94 19.01
CA TYR A 321 10.62 31.83 20.14
C TYR A 321 11.90 32.64 19.97
N ALA A 322 12.76 32.33 19.02
CA ALA A 322 13.99 33.07 18.75
C ALA A 322 13.80 34.28 17.80
N LYS A 323 12.57 34.58 17.40
CA LYS A 323 12.15 35.75 16.64
C LYS A 323 11.33 36.68 17.52
#